data_a3f20cc9e24c0544b0a1ba288acc0ed1
#
_entry.id   a3f20cc9e24c0544b0a1ba288acc0ed1
#
_cell.length_a   1.000
_cell.length_b   1.000
_cell.length_c   1.000
_cell.angle_alpha   90.00
_cell.angle_beta   90.00
_cell.angle_gamma   90.00
#
_symmetry.space_group_name_H-M   'P 1'
#
loop_
_entity.id
_entity.type
_entity.pdbx_description
1 polymer ?
#
loop_
_entity_poly.entity_id
_entity_poly.type
_entity_poly.pdbx_seq_one_letter_code
_entity_poly.pdbx_strand_id
1 'polypeptide(L)'
;PFIESEKIFREILSALEKEKMQAAHIDRVLDLNPEKVKQCMDAGLLQYRKRANEIVAHLLAKGDERTAVYREYEQGSISLEQVEEYEHQYQVAVQKQEADFKKVMLAVNDIEKAFSHGNPWLMKFRAISIPEKLERTHLKEWLDHVWIVDFEQVEVILQESEWKGFFPEEWLNSGEEDCNGKKE
;
A
#
# COMPACT_ATOMS: atom_id res chain seq x y z
N PRO A 1 -32.35 13.47 9.47
CA PRO A 1 -31.51 14.56 9.96
C PRO A 1 -31.04 15.39 8.76
N PHE A 2 -31.28 16.70 8.75
CA PHE A 2 -30.73 17.61 7.72
C PHE A 2 -29.45 18.19 8.29
N ILE A 3 -28.30 17.81 7.70
CA ILE A 3 -27.06 18.57 7.90
C ILE A 3 -27.05 19.67 6.86
N GLU A 4 -26.72 20.89 7.27
CA GLU A 4 -26.58 22.01 6.37
C GLU A 4 -25.45 21.74 5.36
N SER A 5 -25.70 21.93 4.09
CA SER A 5 -24.71 21.72 3.03
C SER A 5 -23.42 22.52 3.24
N GLU A 6 -23.52 23.70 3.86
CA GLU A 6 -22.37 24.54 4.24
C GLU A 6 -21.44 23.87 5.26
N LYS A 7 -22.00 23.08 6.20
CA LYS A 7 -21.20 22.33 7.15
C LYS A 7 -20.40 21.24 6.44
N ILE A 8 -21.04 20.47 5.57
CA ILE A 8 -20.38 19.43 4.79
C ILE A 8 -19.23 20.03 3.95
N PHE A 9 -19.48 21.14 3.26
CA PHE A 9 -18.43 21.80 2.47
C PHE A 9 -17.27 22.27 3.32
N ARG A 10 -17.53 22.80 4.50
CA ARG A 10 -16.50 23.25 5.44
C ARG A 10 -15.63 22.09 5.92
N GLU A 11 -16.23 20.96 6.24
CA GLU A 11 -15.49 19.74 6.62
C GLU A 11 -14.64 19.20 5.47
N ILE A 12 -15.16 19.22 4.22
CA ILE A 12 -14.37 18.82 3.04
C ILE A 12 -13.17 19.75 2.84
N LEU A 13 -13.36 21.06 2.92
CA LEU A 13 -12.26 22.03 2.79
C LEU A 13 -11.21 21.83 3.88
N SER A 14 -11.64 21.65 5.13
CA SER A 14 -10.75 21.38 6.27
C SER A 14 -9.95 20.09 6.07
N ALA A 15 -10.60 19.02 5.59
CA ALA A 15 -9.94 17.76 5.27
C ALA A 15 -8.90 17.93 4.15
N LEU A 16 -9.21 18.66 3.08
CA LEU A 16 -8.29 18.95 1.99
C LEU A 16 -7.08 19.78 2.43
N GLU A 17 -7.29 20.80 3.28
CA GLU A 17 -6.20 21.60 3.85
C GLU A 17 -5.28 20.76 4.73
N LYS A 18 -5.84 19.88 5.56
CA LYS A 18 -5.09 18.95 6.38
C LYS A 18 -4.25 18.00 5.52
N GLU A 19 -4.83 17.38 4.51
CA GLU A 19 -4.11 16.48 3.60
C GLU A 19 -2.98 17.20 2.87
N LYS A 20 -3.23 18.42 2.39
CA LYS A 20 -2.20 19.25 1.75
C LYS A 20 -1.02 19.52 2.67
N MET A 21 -1.27 19.91 3.92
CA MET A 21 -0.20 20.18 4.89
C MET A 21 0.59 18.91 5.21
N GLN A 22 -0.10 17.81 5.46
CA GLN A 22 0.54 16.53 5.75
C GLN A 22 1.36 16.03 4.56
N ALA A 23 0.82 16.10 3.34
CA ALA A 23 1.53 15.68 2.14
C ALA A 23 2.79 16.53 1.89
N ALA A 24 2.72 17.86 2.04
CA ALA A 24 3.87 18.74 1.91
C ALA A 24 4.93 18.49 3.01
N HIS A 25 4.50 18.11 4.21
CA HIS A 25 5.41 17.73 5.29
C HIS A 25 6.12 16.41 4.98
N ILE A 26 5.38 15.38 4.58
CA ILE A 26 5.96 14.07 4.23
C ILE A 26 6.91 14.20 3.04
N ASP A 27 6.56 14.97 2.01
CA ASP A 27 7.44 15.23 0.85
C ASP A 27 8.81 15.76 1.31
N ARG A 28 8.81 16.70 2.27
CA ARG A 28 10.05 17.22 2.90
C ARG A 28 10.78 16.16 3.74
N VAL A 29 10.05 15.30 4.47
CA VAL A 29 10.65 14.22 5.26
C VAL A 29 11.38 13.24 4.35
N LEU A 30 10.80 12.89 3.18
CA LEU A 30 11.44 12.02 2.19
C LEU A 30 12.77 12.59 1.69
N ASP A 31 12.84 13.92 1.50
CA ASP A 31 14.06 14.60 1.04
C ASP A 31 15.12 14.74 2.13
N LEU A 32 14.71 15.12 3.33
CA LEU A 32 15.64 15.54 4.38
C LEU A 32 16.12 14.40 5.28
N ASN A 33 15.41 13.26 5.29
CA ASN A 33 15.69 12.15 6.21
C ASN A 33 15.80 10.79 5.51
N PRO A 34 16.66 10.64 4.46
CA PRO A 34 16.71 9.42 3.65
C PRO A 34 17.03 8.15 4.48
N GLU A 35 17.84 8.26 5.52
CA GLU A 35 18.17 7.13 6.39
C GLU A 35 16.96 6.66 7.20
N LYS A 36 16.16 7.59 7.75
CA LYS A 36 14.93 7.26 8.49
C LYS A 36 13.87 6.67 7.56
N VAL A 37 13.73 7.22 6.36
CA VAL A 37 12.86 6.70 5.31
C VAL A 37 13.23 5.25 4.96
N LYS A 38 14.52 5.00 4.73
CA LYS A 38 15.03 3.66 4.44
C LYS A 38 14.75 2.69 5.59
N GLN A 39 14.97 3.09 6.84
CA GLN A 39 14.68 2.23 8.01
C GLN A 39 13.20 1.84 8.08
N CYS A 40 12.28 2.79 7.88
CA CYS A 40 10.84 2.51 7.88
C CYS A 40 10.44 1.59 6.72
N MET A 41 10.95 1.86 5.52
CA MET A 41 10.73 1.03 4.35
C MET A 41 11.26 -0.39 4.54
N ASP A 42 12.50 -0.56 5.02
CA ASP A 42 13.11 -1.86 5.26
C ASP A 42 12.36 -2.67 6.34
N ALA A 43 11.86 -1.99 7.39
CA ALA A 43 11.00 -2.63 8.40
C ALA A 43 9.70 -3.16 7.77
N GLY A 44 9.04 -2.36 6.92
CA GLY A 44 7.85 -2.79 6.18
C GLY A 44 8.12 -3.94 5.21
N LEU A 45 9.29 -3.96 4.57
CA LEU A 45 9.68 -4.98 3.59
C LEU A 45 10.11 -6.31 4.23
N LEU A 46 10.52 -6.33 5.49
CA LEU A 46 11.17 -7.46 6.12
C LEU A 46 10.34 -8.76 6.02
N GLN A 47 9.05 -8.69 6.36
CA GLN A 47 8.16 -9.85 6.30
C GLN A 47 7.94 -10.36 4.87
N TYR A 48 7.86 -9.47 3.89
CA TYR A 48 7.66 -9.83 2.49
C TYR A 48 8.92 -10.44 1.88
N ARG A 49 10.10 -9.92 2.19
CA ARG A 49 11.40 -10.52 1.79
C ARG A 49 11.56 -11.93 2.38
N LYS A 50 11.21 -12.12 3.66
CA LYS A 50 11.20 -13.45 4.28
C LYS A 50 10.25 -14.39 3.56
N ARG A 51 9.02 -13.96 3.29
CA ARG A 51 8.02 -14.75 2.57
C ARG A 51 8.45 -15.10 1.14
N ALA A 52 9.04 -14.17 0.41
CA ALA A 52 9.59 -14.42 -0.92
C ALA A 52 10.67 -15.50 -0.89
N ASN A 53 11.60 -15.45 0.07
CA ASN A 53 12.66 -16.44 0.23
C ASN A 53 12.09 -17.83 0.57
N GLU A 54 11.05 -17.91 1.42
CA GLU A 54 10.35 -19.16 1.73
C GLU A 54 9.73 -19.79 0.48
N ILE A 55 9.06 -18.97 -0.35
CA ILE A 55 8.46 -19.43 -1.60
C ILE A 55 9.53 -19.96 -2.55
N VAL A 56 10.62 -19.21 -2.73
CA VAL A 56 11.74 -19.63 -3.60
C VAL A 56 12.36 -20.95 -3.11
N ALA A 57 12.62 -21.06 -1.80
CA ALA A 57 13.15 -22.28 -1.22
C ALA A 57 12.22 -23.48 -1.43
N HIS A 58 10.90 -23.28 -1.29
CA HIS A 58 9.91 -24.33 -1.55
C HIS A 58 9.88 -24.75 -3.02
N LEU A 59 9.95 -23.81 -3.95
CA LEU A 59 9.99 -24.10 -5.39
C LEU A 59 11.25 -24.88 -5.77
N LEU A 60 12.41 -24.54 -5.20
CA LEU A 60 13.66 -25.29 -5.41
C LEU A 60 13.54 -26.71 -4.89
N ALA A 61 13.05 -26.91 -3.66
CA ALA A 61 12.84 -28.23 -3.09
C ALA A 61 11.90 -29.09 -3.94
N LYS A 62 10.82 -28.48 -4.47
CA LYS A 62 9.90 -29.17 -5.41
C LYS A 62 10.56 -29.55 -6.72
N GLY A 63 11.48 -28.73 -7.23
CA GLY A 63 12.30 -29.06 -8.41
C GLY A 63 13.22 -30.28 -8.17
N ASP A 64 13.82 -30.35 -6.99
CA ASP A 64 14.67 -31.48 -6.59
C ASP A 64 13.85 -32.78 -6.43
N GLU A 65 12.65 -32.68 -5.80
CA GLU A 65 11.72 -33.82 -5.69
C GLU A 65 11.31 -34.34 -7.08
N ARG A 66 10.97 -33.42 -8.00
CA ARG A 66 10.64 -33.76 -9.37
C ARG A 66 11.76 -34.52 -10.07
N THR A 67 12.99 -34.04 -9.89
CA THR A 67 14.17 -34.70 -10.44
C THR A 67 14.36 -36.12 -9.88
N ALA A 68 14.09 -36.30 -8.58
CA ALA A 68 14.17 -37.64 -7.94
C ALA A 68 13.11 -38.60 -8.51
N VAL A 69 11.86 -38.13 -8.68
CA VAL A 69 10.76 -38.94 -9.27
C VAL A 69 11.12 -39.42 -10.67
N TYR A 70 11.69 -38.59 -11.52
CA TYR A 70 12.12 -39.00 -12.87
C TYR A 70 13.25 -40.03 -12.83
N ARG A 71 14.20 -39.93 -11.89
CA ARG A 71 15.26 -40.96 -11.70
C ARG A 71 14.69 -42.30 -11.26
N GLU A 72 13.70 -42.32 -10.37
CA GLU A 72 13.01 -43.54 -9.94
C GLU A 72 12.26 -44.19 -11.10
N TYR A 73 11.66 -43.40 -11.97
CA TYR A 73 11.02 -43.90 -13.20
C TYR A 73 12.05 -44.51 -14.16
N GLU A 74 13.18 -43.85 -14.42
CA GLU A 74 14.26 -44.37 -15.26
C GLU A 74 14.83 -45.68 -14.73
N GLN A 75 14.84 -45.86 -13.40
CA GLN A 75 15.25 -47.08 -12.74
C GLN A 75 14.16 -48.19 -12.73
N GLY A 76 12.98 -47.89 -13.21
CA GLY A 76 11.84 -48.82 -13.20
C GLY A 76 11.21 -49.03 -11.82
N SER A 77 11.49 -48.16 -10.87
CA SER A 77 10.95 -48.21 -9.49
C SER A 77 9.51 -47.71 -9.39
N ILE A 78 9.09 -46.87 -10.31
CA ILE A 78 7.72 -46.33 -10.39
C ILE A 78 7.19 -46.43 -11.80
N SER A 79 5.87 -46.44 -11.95
CA SER A 79 5.18 -46.49 -13.24
C SER A 79 5.02 -45.11 -13.89
N LEU A 80 4.74 -45.08 -15.19
CA LEU A 80 4.42 -43.83 -15.91
C LEU A 80 3.20 -43.14 -15.28
N GLU A 81 2.17 -43.86 -14.92
CA GLU A 81 0.97 -43.35 -14.28
C GLU A 81 1.28 -42.60 -12.98
N GLN A 82 2.24 -43.13 -12.17
CA GLN A 82 2.69 -42.46 -10.95
C GLN A 82 3.45 -41.15 -11.26
N VAL A 83 4.22 -41.13 -12.35
CA VAL A 83 4.90 -39.89 -12.80
C VAL A 83 3.89 -38.85 -13.25
N GLU A 84 2.88 -39.24 -14.03
CA GLU A 84 1.82 -38.34 -14.53
C GLU A 84 1.00 -37.74 -13.37
N GLU A 85 0.64 -38.56 -12.37
CA GLU A 85 -0.03 -38.08 -11.17
C GLU A 85 0.85 -37.08 -10.39
N TYR A 86 2.15 -37.39 -10.21
CA TYR A 86 3.08 -36.48 -9.57
C TYR A 86 3.22 -35.15 -10.34
N GLU A 87 3.36 -35.21 -11.68
CA GLU A 87 3.46 -34.02 -12.51
C GLU A 87 2.22 -33.12 -12.37
N HIS A 88 1.03 -33.71 -12.33
CA HIS A 88 -0.19 -32.96 -12.11
C HIS A 88 -0.16 -32.22 -10.74
N GLN A 89 0.20 -32.94 -9.66
CA GLN A 89 0.30 -32.36 -8.32
C GLN A 89 1.40 -31.29 -8.26
N TYR A 90 2.55 -31.53 -8.89
CA TYR A 90 3.64 -30.57 -9.01
C TYR A 90 3.20 -29.28 -9.69
N GLN A 91 2.53 -29.38 -10.83
CA GLN A 91 2.06 -28.19 -11.55
C GLN A 91 1.08 -27.36 -10.73
N VAL A 92 0.13 -27.99 -10.04
CA VAL A 92 -0.81 -27.30 -9.15
C VAL A 92 -0.08 -26.58 -8.01
N ALA A 93 0.90 -27.26 -7.40
CA ALA A 93 1.69 -26.67 -6.32
C ALA A 93 2.53 -25.48 -6.79
N VAL A 94 3.18 -25.59 -7.95
CA VAL A 94 3.99 -24.51 -8.54
C VAL A 94 3.11 -23.31 -8.88
N GLN A 95 1.98 -23.50 -9.56
CA GLN A 95 1.05 -22.41 -9.91
C GLN A 95 0.57 -21.64 -8.67
N LYS A 96 0.28 -22.36 -7.57
CA LYS A 96 -0.10 -21.72 -6.31
C LYS A 96 1.04 -20.86 -5.75
N GLN A 97 2.27 -21.39 -5.73
CA GLN A 97 3.44 -20.65 -5.23
C GLN A 97 3.77 -19.43 -6.11
N GLU A 98 3.65 -19.55 -7.42
CA GLU A 98 3.82 -18.42 -8.35
C GLU A 98 2.78 -17.31 -8.13
N ALA A 99 1.51 -17.69 -7.89
CA ALA A 99 0.46 -16.73 -7.56
C ALA A 99 0.73 -16.01 -6.22
N ASP A 100 1.19 -16.74 -5.21
CA ASP A 100 1.56 -16.15 -3.92
C ASP A 100 2.81 -15.27 -4.04
N PHE A 101 3.80 -15.66 -4.84
CA PHE A 101 4.98 -14.83 -5.12
C PHE A 101 4.60 -13.51 -5.80
N LYS A 102 3.69 -13.55 -6.78
CA LYS A 102 3.17 -12.33 -7.41
C LYS A 102 2.53 -11.37 -6.41
N LYS A 103 1.72 -11.88 -5.46
CA LYS A 103 1.12 -11.06 -4.40
C LYS A 103 2.18 -10.41 -3.51
N VAL A 104 3.20 -11.18 -3.13
CA VAL A 104 4.32 -10.67 -2.33
C VAL A 104 5.06 -9.56 -3.08
N MET A 105 5.34 -9.76 -4.38
CA MET A 105 6.04 -8.76 -5.20
C MET A 105 5.22 -7.48 -5.42
N LEU A 106 3.89 -7.60 -5.54
CA LEU A 106 3.01 -6.42 -5.58
C LEU A 106 3.09 -5.63 -4.27
N ALA A 107 3.00 -6.32 -3.12
CA ALA A 107 3.11 -5.65 -1.82
C ALA A 107 4.49 -4.98 -1.61
N VAL A 108 5.58 -5.61 -2.07
CA VAL A 108 6.92 -5.00 -2.07
C VAL A 108 6.94 -3.72 -2.90
N ASN A 109 6.42 -3.78 -4.12
CA ASN A 109 6.35 -2.62 -5.01
C ASN A 109 5.48 -1.48 -4.43
N ASP A 110 4.37 -1.81 -3.78
CA ASP A 110 3.51 -0.83 -3.13
C ASP A 110 4.23 -0.14 -1.96
N ILE A 111 4.99 -0.89 -1.14
CA ILE A 111 5.80 -0.30 -0.07
C ILE A 111 6.90 0.61 -0.63
N GLU A 112 7.64 0.16 -1.63
CA GLU A 112 8.70 0.98 -2.26
C GLU A 112 8.12 2.25 -2.89
N LYS A 113 6.98 2.14 -3.55
CA LYS A 113 6.26 3.29 -4.12
C LYS A 113 5.74 4.23 -3.03
N ALA A 114 5.23 3.68 -1.93
CA ALA A 114 4.70 4.46 -0.81
C ALA A 114 5.77 5.38 -0.20
N PHE A 115 7.00 4.91 -0.05
CA PHE A 115 8.14 5.68 0.49
C PHE A 115 8.92 6.45 -0.59
N SER A 116 8.26 6.84 -1.68
CA SER A 116 8.84 7.62 -2.77
C SER A 116 7.97 8.83 -3.12
N HIS A 117 8.53 9.79 -3.85
CA HIS A 117 7.75 10.91 -4.44
C HIS A 117 6.68 10.44 -5.45
N GLY A 118 6.71 9.17 -5.85
CA GLY A 118 5.68 8.51 -6.68
C GLY A 118 4.49 7.97 -5.90
N ASN A 119 4.43 8.17 -4.58
CA ASN A 119 3.27 7.84 -3.76
C ASN A 119 2.02 8.57 -4.29
N PRO A 120 0.92 7.86 -4.64
CA PRO A 120 -0.26 8.48 -5.25
C PRO A 120 -0.88 9.58 -4.40
N TRP A 121 -0.93 9.39 -3.08
CA TRP A 121 -1.44 10.40 -2.15
C TRP A 121 -0.55 11.66 -2.15
N LEU A 122 0.79 11.51 -2.08
CA LEU A 122 1.70 12.65 -2.16
C LEU A 122 1.57 13.39 -3.48
N MET A 123 1.53 12.66 -4.60
CA MET A 123 1.38 13.27 -5.93
C MET A 123 0.10 14.08 -6.04
N LYS A 124 -0.97 13.62 -5.40
CA LYS A 124 -2.29 14.27 -5.44
C LYS A 124 -2.35 15.50 -4.55
N PHE A 125 -1.87 15.42 -3.32
CA PHE A 125 -2.15 16.42 -2.30
C PHE A 125 -1.02 17.42 -2.03
N ARG A 126 0.26 17.09 -2.28
CA ARG A 126 1.40 17.99 -1.97
C ARG A 126 1.31 19.38 -2.64
N ALA A 127 0.71 19.46 -3.82
CA ALA A 127 0.61 20.68 -4.61
C ALA A 127 -0.84 21.03 -4.97
N ILE A 128 -1.83 20.49 -4.24
CA ILE A 128 -3.23 20.76 -4.51
C ILE A 128 -3.55 22.25 -4.35
N SER A 129 -4.23 22.83 -5.33
CA SER A 129 -4.77 24.17 -5.24
C SER A 129 -6.22 24.09 -4.80
N ILE A 130 -6.48 24.42 -3.54
CA ILE A 130 -7.82 24.37 -2.96
C ILE A 130 -8.58 25.63 -3.39
N PRO A 131 -9.69 25.51 -4.12
CA PRO A 131 -10.46 26.66 -4.59
C PRO A 131 -11.30 27.23 -3.45
N GLU A 132 -11.61 28.54 -3.51
CA GLU A 132 -12.52 29.17 -2.56
C GLU A 132 -13.93 28.57 -2.61
N LYS A 133 -14.34 28.04 -3.77
CA LYS A 133 -15.63 27.40 -3.98
C LYS A 133 -15.45 26.03 -4.62
N LEU A 134 -15.95 25.00 -3.92
CA LEU A 134 -15.94 23.64 -4.43
C LEU A 134 -16.97 23.44 -5.52
N GLU A 135 -16.53 22.88 -6.65
CA GLU A 135 -17.37 22.46 -7.76
C GLU A 135 -17.48 20.93 -7.82
N ARG A 136 -18.46 20.41 -8.54
CA ARG A 136 -18.66 18.96 -8.70
C ARG A 136 -17.45 18.24 -9.29
N THR A 137 -16.68 18.90 -10.14
CA THR A 137 -15.43 18.39 -10.73
C THR A 137 -14.38 18.14 -9.67
N HIS A 138 -14.18 19.09 -8.76
CA HIS A 138 -13.26 18.99 -7.63
C HIS A 138 -13.65 17.85 -6.69
N LEU A 139 -14.94 17.73 -6.38
CA LEU A 139 -15.43 16.65 -5.51
C LEU A 139 -15.18 15.26 -6.12
N LYS A 140 -15.38 15.11 -7.43
CA LYS A 140 -15.12 13.83 -8.12
C LYS A 140 -13.65 13.45 -8.18
N GLU A 141 -12.77 14.43 -8.20
CA GLU A 141 -11.34 14.22 -8.27
C GLU A 141 -10.72 13.87 -6.91
N TRP A 142 -11.21 14.48 -5.83
CA TRP A 142 -10.55 14.41 -4.53
C TRP A 142 -11.29 13.59 -3.50
N LEU A 143 -12.62 13.50 -3.63
CA LEU A 143 -13.50 12.85 -2.66
C LEU A 143 -13.78 11.41 -3.07
N ASP A 144 -13.57 10.47 -2.15
CA ASP A 144 -14.08 9.11 -2.31
C ASP A 144 -15.53 9.06 -1.83
N HIS A 145 -15.76 9.34 -0.54
CA HIS A 145 -17.10 9.43 0.03
C HIS A 145 -17.14 10.28 1.30
N VAL A 146 -18.36 10.64 1.69
CA VAL A 146 -18.66 11.35 2.93
C VAL A 146 -19.65 10.53 3.74
N TRP A 147 -19.28 10.21 4.97
CA TRP A 147 -20.17 9.58 5.93
C TRP A 147 -20.77 10.64 6.84
N ILE A 148 -22.10 10.64 6.96
CA ILE A 148 -22.82 11.43 7.93
C ILE A 148 -23.10 10.52 9.12
N VAL A 149 -22.32 10.65 10.19
CA VAL A 149 -22.43 9.79 11.38
C VAL A 149 -23.65 10.24 12.21
N ASP A 150 -23.76 11.54 12.45
CA ASP A 150 -24.90 12.18 13.13
C ASP A 150 -25.04 13.66 12.72
N PHE A 151 -25.83 14.44 13.47
CA PHE A 151 -26.05 15.88 13.18
C PHE A 151 -24.80 16.76 13.36
N GLU A 152 -23.82 16.27 14.13
CA GLU A 152 -22.63 17.05 14.48
C GLU A 152 -21.37 16.52 13.82
N GLN A 153 -21.37 15.22 13.42
CA GLN A 153 -20.19 14.54 12.93
C GLN A 153 -20.33 14.16 11.46
N VAL A 154 -19.41 14.66 10.65
CA VAL A 154 -19.20 14.31 9.25
C VAL A 154 -17.80 13.74 9.09
N GLU A 155 -17.69 12.55 8.52
CA GLU A 155 -16.42 11.95 8.17
C GLU A 155 -16.19 12.06 6.66
N VAL A 156 -15.07 12.65 6.29
CA VAL A 156 -14.67 12.86 4.89
C VAL A 156 -13.55 11.90 4.53
N ILE A 157 -13.81 11.02 3.56
CA ILE A 157 -12.81 10.10 3.02
C ILE A 157 -12.37 10.62 1.67
N LEU A 158 -11.07 10.92 1.54
CA LEU A 158 -10.47 11.41 0.31
C LEU A 158 -9.84 10.26 -0.47
N GLN A 159 -9.77 10.40 -1.79
CA GLN A 159 -9.15 9.41 -2.67
C GLN A 159 -7.66 9.26 -2.36
N GLU A 160 -7.12 8.05 -2.58
CA GLU A 160 -5.72 7.69 -2.33
C GLU A 160 -5.29 7.79 -0.85
N SER A 161 -6.23 8.02 0.08
CA SER A 161 -5.92 8.16 1.52
C SER A 161 -5.31 6.88 2.12
N GLU A 162 -5.54 5.70 1.56
CA GLU A 162 -4.93 4.43 1.96
C GLU A 162 -3.40 4.45 1.85
N TRP A 163 -2.84 5.21 0.90
CA TRP A 163 -1.39 5.34 0.72
C TRP A 163 -0.69 6.09 1.86
N LYS A 164 -1.46 6.87 2.62
CA LYS A 164 -1.00 7.55 3.81
C LYS A 164 -0.69 6.59 4.96
N GLY A 165 -1.42 5.48 5.03
CA GLY A 165 -1.25 4.44 6.06
C GLY A 165 0.11 3.74 6.05
N PHE A 166 0.94 3.91 5.03
CA PHE A 166 2.32 3.41 5.00
C PHE A 166 3.27 4.24 5.86
N PHE A 167 2.95 5.51 6.14
CA PHE A 167 3.79 6.39 6.94
C PHE A 167 3.52 6.23 8.43
N PRO A 168 4.55 6.33 9.28
CA PRO A 168 4.36 6.39 10.71
C PRO A 168 3.45 7.55 11.13
N GLU A 169 2.55 7.32 12.09
CA GLU A 169 1.63 8.36 12.59
C GLU A 169 2.37 9.60 13.08
N GLU A 170 3.53 9.42 13.70
CA GLU A 170 4.39 10.50 14.16
C GLU A 170 4.84 11.45 13.04
N TRP A 171 4.97 10.95 11.80
CA TRP A 171 5.31 11.78 10.65
C TRP A 171 4.09 12.56 10.16
N LEU A 172 2.91 11.98 10.25
CA LEU A 172 1.66 12.61 9.83
C LEU A 172 1.22 13.71 10.80
N ASN A 173 1.54 13.57 12.09
CA ASN A 173 1.11 14.51 13.15
C ASN A 173 2.09 15.66 13.37
N SER A 174 3.38 15.52 13.05
CA SER A 174 4.39 16.55 13.26
C SER A 174 4.21 17.80 12.38
N GLY A 175 3.43 17.72 11.31
CA GLY A 175 3.04 18.88 10.49
C GLY A 175 2.04 19.84 11.15
N GLU A 176 1.37 19.44 12.23
CA GLU A 176 0.36 20.26 12.93
C GLU A 176 1.02 21.22 13.95
N GLU A 177 2.21 20.90 14.48
CA GLU A 177 2.91 21.73 15.49
C GLU A 177 3.56 22.98 14.88
N ASP A 178 4.04 22.93 13.65
CA ASP A 178 4.69 24.06 12.98
C ASP A 178 3.75 25.23 12.64
N CYS A 179 2.43 25.00 12.61
CA CYS A 179 1.43 26.04 12.31
C CYS A 179 0.94 26.82 13.52
N ASN A 180 1.13 26.30 14.75
CA ASN A 180 0.71 26.99 15.98
C ASN A 180 1.82 27.84 16.64
N GLY A 181 3.06 27.81 16.13
CA GLY A 181 4.24 28.47 16.71
C GLY A 181 4.49 29.91 16.26
N LYS A 182 3.60 30.57 15.49
CA LYS A 182 3.74 31.97 15.11
C LYS A 182 2.53 32.81 15.53
N LYS A 183 2.35 32.97 16.82
CA LYS A 183 1.65 34.09 17.45
C LYS A 183 2.48 34.56 18.63
N GLU A 184 3.51 35.32 18.33
CA GLU A 184 4.09 36.33 19.22
C GLU A 184 4.40 37.56 18.38
#